data_95f4c91b6a973cd2fb26ac010030d8d3
#
_entry.id   95f4c91b6a973cd2fb26ac010030d8d3
#
_cell.length_a   1.000
_cell.length_b   1.000
_cell.length_c   1.000
_cell.angle_alpha   90.00
_cell.angle_beta   90.00
_cell.angle_gamma   90.00
#
_symmetry.space_group_name_H-M   'P 1'
#
loop_
_entity.id
_entity.type
_entity.pdbx_description
1 polymer ?
#
loop_
_entity_poly.entity_id
_entity_poly.type
_entity_poly.pdbx_seq_one_letter_code
_entity_poly.pdbx_strand_id
1 'polypeptide(L)'
;MRDGTAAGCDHVAMGNVLIVGDIHGNTAHALQLIQVAARQDCARVFAVGDFGAWEHMHSGRRYFDVVNKAAKRAGVTVYFLDGNHDKSSLLHELYGERRDEEGFLVCRKFLRYAPRGHRWTWEGTTFAAFGGARSTDKGWRLAREARKEEQAARHRRYGSGRKPMTAGTLWFPEEEMTDDELDELLIADASPVDVLLSHDKPRATEPKFNRKNKPECFPNQDRIQKVVETLRPGLHVHGHLHYRYTEMLPCGDGQWTRVEGLAADPEASQHPAYASDHSWTVLALPYVAEAGELMSEPAAG
;
A
#
# COMPACT_ATOMS: atom_id res chain seq x y z
N MET A 1 53.08 15.40 -23.70
CA MET A 1 52.52 14.70 -22.54
C MET A 1 51.58 15.67 -21.86
N ARG A 2 50.28 15.46 -22.05
CA ARG A 2 49.22 16.12 -21.27
C ARG A 2 48.25 15.01 -20.89
N ASP A 3 48.37 14.57 -19.63
CA ASP A 3 47.41 13.68 -19.00
C ASP A 3 46.11 14.43 -18.74
N GLY A 4 45.08 14.08 -19.47
CA GLY A 4 43.73 14.51 -19.22
C GLY A 4 43.04 13.42 -18.42
N THR A 5 43.06 13.51 -17.10
CA THR A 5 42.17 12.71 -16.23
C THR A 5 40.75 13.21 -16.42
N ALA A 6 39.96 12.47 -17.18
CA ALA A 6 38.52 12.62 -17.22
C ALA A 6 37.97 12.20 -15.84
N ALA A 7 37.51 13.18 -15.07
CA ALA A 7 36.70 12.94 -13.89
C ALA A 7 35.43 12.26 -14.36
N GLY A 8 35.29 10.96 -14.08
CA GLY A 8 34.04 10.24 -14.21
C GLY A 8 33.02 10.88 -13.26
N CYS A 9 32.02 11.55 -13.82
CA CYS A 9 30.81 11.81 -13.07
C CYS A 9 30.18 10.45 -12.74
N ASP A 10 30.36 9.99 -11.53
CA ASP A 10 29.54 8.94 -10.96
C ASP A 10 28.10 9.46 -11.02
N HIS A 11 27.37 9.07 -12.04
CA HIS A 11 25.91 9.12 -12.01
C HIS A 11 25.49 8.17 -10.89
N VAL A 12 25.32 8.71 -9.69
CA VAL A 12 24.48 8.07 -8.68
C VAL A 12 23.13 7.92 -9.38
N ALA A 13 22.78 6.69 -9.74
CA ALA A 13 21.47 6.40 -10.32
C ALA A 13 20.44 6.85 -9.28
N MET A 14 19.75 7.97 -9.55
CA MET A 14 18.69 8.47 -8.69
C MET A 14 17.62 7.36 -8.62
N GLY A 15 17.49 6.74 -7.45
CA GLY A 15 16.64 5.59 -7.25
C GLY A 15 15.17 6.00 -7.15
N ASN A 16 14.50 6.23 -8.29
CA ASN A 16 13.07 6.50 -8.29
C ASN A 16 12.27 5.30 -7.81
N VAL A 17 11.13 5.56 -7.14
CA VAL A 17 10.16 4.56 -6.72
C VAL A 17 8.83 4.84 -7.41
N LEU A 18 8.25 3.84 -8.07
CA LEU A 18 6.87 3.90 -8.53
C LEU A 18 5.96 3.47 -7.38
N ILE A 19 5.24 4.41 -6.77
CA ILE A 19 4.22 4.10 -5.77
C ILE A 19 2.90 3.86 -6.49
N VAL A 20 2.22 2.75 -6.17
CA VAL A 20 1.00 2.32 -6.87
C VAL A 20 -0.11 2.02 -5.87
N GLY A 21 -1.35 2.34 -6.25
CA GLY A 21 -2.56 2.05 -5.48
C GLY A 21 -2.95 0.57 -5.55
N ASP A 22 -4.22 0.32 -5.28
CA ASP A 22 -4.81 -1.01 -5.16
C ASP A 22 -4.74 -1.79 -6.47
N ILE A 23 -4.25 -3.03 -6.41
CA ILE A 23 -4.09 -3.92 -7.58
C ILE A 23 -5.10 -5.07 -7.57
N HIS A 24 -5.60 -5.48 -6.40
CA HIS A 24 -6.60 -6.55 -6.19
C HIS A 24 -6.26 -7.87 -6.90
N GLY A 25 -4.97 -8.21 -7.03
CA GLY A 25 -4.53 -9.41 -7.74
C GLY A 25 -4.77 -9.39 -9.25
N ASN A 26 -5.12 -8.23 -9.83
CA ASN A 26 -5.25 -8.03 -11.27
C ASN A 26 -3.88 -8.16 -11.95
N THR A 27 -3.62 -9.34 -12.49
CA THR A 27 -2.32 -9.67 -13.09
C THR A 27 -1.98 -8.75 -14.26
N ALA A 28 -2.94 -8.40 -15.10
CA ALA A 28 -2.69 -7.54 -16.27
C ALA A 28 -2.25 -6.14 -15.81
N HIS A 29 -2.93 -5.58 -14.82
CA HIS A 29 -2.59 -4.29 -14.26
C HIS A 29 -1.22 -4.30 -13.57
N ALA A 30 -0.93 -5.31 -12.74
CA ALA A 30 0.39 -5.46 -12.12
C ALA A 30 1.53 -5.51 -13.14
N LEU A 31 1.35 -6.26 -14.23
CA LEU A 31 2.34 -6.34 -15.32
C LEU A 31 2.52 -4.99 -16.03
N GLN A 32 1.44 -4.25 -16.25
CA GLN A 32 1.49 -2.90 -16.81
C GLN A 32 2.26 -1.94 -15.91
N LEU A 33 2.01 -1.95 -14.59
CA LEU A 33 2.72 -1.11 -13.62
C LEU A 33 4.22 -1.40 -13.56
N ILE A 34 4.61 -2.69 -13.64
CA ILE A 34 6.03 -3.08 -13.72
C ILE A 34 6.68 -2.53 -15.00
N GLN A 35 5.95 -2.51 -16.12
CA GLN A 35 6.46 -1.89 -17.37
C GLN A 35 6.53 -0.36 -17.26
N VAL A 36 5.57 0.27 -16.57
CA VAL A 36 5.63 1.71 -16.26
C VAL A 36 6.87 2.02 -15.44
N ALA A 37 7.15 1.26 -14.39
CA ALA A 37 8.34 1.44 -13.56
C ALA A 37 9.63 1.38 -14.40
N ALA A 38 9.76 0.37 -15.26
CA ALA A 38 10.93 0.26 -16.14
C ALA A 38 11.07 1.44 -17.13
N ARG A 39 9.96 1.99 -17.64
CA ARG A 39 9.99 3.17 -18.53
C ARG A 39 10.27 4.49 -17.79
N GLN A 40 9.99 4.55 -16.50
CA GLN A 40 10.22 5.70 -15.63
C GLN A 40 11.54 5.59 -14.84
N ASP A 41 12.41 4.66 -15.25
CA ASP A 41 13.71 4.39 -14.59
C ASP A 41 13.57 4.16 -13.06
N CYS A 42 12.44 3.54 -12.65
CA CYS A 42 12.20 3.16 -11.27
C CYS A 42 12.75 1.75 -11.01
N ALA A 43 13.70 1.61 -10.10
CA ALA A 43 14.22 0.31 -9.67
C ALA A 43 13.22 -0.44 -8.74
N ARG A 44 12.26 0.28 -8.18
CA ARG A 44 11.31 -0.20 -7.17
C ARG A 44 9.87 0.16 -7.56
N VAL A 45 8.95 -0.77 -7.30
CA VAL A 45 7.49 -0.55 -7.31
C VAL A 45 7.00 -0.79 -5.88
N PHE A 46 6.23 0.13 -5.31
CA PHE A 46 5.64 -0.04 -3.98
C PHE A 46 4.11 0.09 -4.05
N ALA A 47 3.39 -1.00 -3.78
CA ALA A 47 1.92 -1.02 -3.73
C ALA A 47 1.42 -0.69 -2.30
N VAL A 48 0.53 0.30 -2.21
CA VAL A 48 -0.02 0.79 -0.93
C VAL A 48 -1.29 0.04 -0.52
N GLY A 49 -1.21 -1.30 -0.48
CA GLY A 49 -2.26 -2.21 -0.03
C GLY A 49 -3.13 -2.78 -1.14
N ASP A 50 -4.01 -3.69 -0.75
CA ASP A 50 -4.89 -4.45 -1.64
C ASP A 50 -4.15 -5.02 -2.86
N PHE A 51 -2.96 -5.56 -2.56
CA PHE A 51 -2.05 -6.12 -3.56
C PHE A 51 -2.61 -7.40 -4.20
N GLY A 52 -3.41 -8.17 -3.46
CA GLY A 52 -3.90 -9.50 -3.84
C GLY A 52 -3.09 -10.63 -3.19
N ALA A 53 -2.67 -10.43 -1.94
CA ALA A 53 -1.90 -11.38 -1.14
C ALA A 53 -2.78 -12.54 -0.63
N TRP A 54 -3.23 -13.38 -1.57
CA TRP A 54 -4.13 -14.52 -1.33
C TRP A 54 -3.40 -15.87 -1.40
N GLU A 55 -2.29 -16.01 -0.69
CA GLU A 55 -1.45 -17.22 -0.69
C GLU A 55 -2.18 -18.49 -0.25
N HIS A 56 -3.30 -18.38 0.47
CA HIS A 56 -4.21 -19.48 0.79
C HIS A 56 -4.93 -20.05 -0.46
N MET A 57 -4.99 -19.28 -1.57
CA MET A 57 -5.59 -19.70 -2.84
C MET A 57 -4.54 -20.00 -3.89
N HIS A 58 -4.84 -20.96 -4.78
CA HIS A 58 -3.96 -21.25 -5.92
C HIS A 58 -3.77 -20.05 -6.84
N SER A 59 -4.83 -19.26 -7.06
CA SER A 59 -4.78 -18.02 -7.88
C SER A 59 -3.82 -16.99 -7.29
N GLY A 60 -3.82 -16.79 -5.96
CA GLY A 60 -2.93 -15.86 -5.30
C GLY A 60 -1.46 -16.29 -5.39
N ARG A 61 -1.17 -17.60 -5.15
CA ARG A 61 0.20 -18.12 -5.35
C ARG A 61 0.69 -17.92 -6.77
N ARG A 62 -0.16 -18.22 -7.75
CA ARG A 62 0.17 -18.02 -9.16
C ARG A 62 0.39 -16.55 -9.49
N TYR A 63 -0.41 -15.64 -8.93
CA TYR A 63 -0.25 -14.20 -9.07
C TYR A 63 1.13 -13.75 -8.58
N PHE A 64 1.54 -14.13 -7.39
CA PHE A 64 2.88 -13.83 -6.84
C PHE A 64 4.00 -14.33 -7.74
N ASP A 65 3.88 -15.55 -8.27
CA ASP A 65 4.89 -16.13 -9.17
C ASP A 65 4.98 -15.39 -10.51
N VAL A 66 3.84 -14.94 -11.06
CA VAL A 66 3.79 -14.17 -12.32
C VAL A 66 4.40 -12.78 -12.11
N VAL A 67 4.01 -12.07 -11.04
CA VAL A 67 4.58 -10.76 -10.68
C VAL A 67 6.09 -10.87 -10.47
N ASN A 68 6.56 -11.85 -9.69
CA ASN A 68 7.99 -12.08 -9.46
C ASN A 68 8.78 -12.32 -10.75
N LYS A 69 8.23 -13.09 -11.70
CA LYS A 69 8.86 -13.31 -13.01
C LYS A 69 8.93 -12.04 -13.85
N ALA A 70 7.88 -11.23 -13.84
CA ALA A 70 7.82 -9.97 -14.57
C ALA A 70 8.80 -8.96 -13.98
N ALA A 71 8.82 -8.80 -12.66
CA ALA A 71 9.74 -7.94 -11.93
C ALA A 71 11.21 -8.30 -12.24
N LYS A 72 11.56 -9.60 -12.19
CA LYS A 72 12.89 -10.09 -12.60
C LYS A 72 13.26 -9.66 -14.02
N ARG A 73 12.34 -9.79 -14.98
CA ARG A 73 12.61 -9.44 -16.40
C ARG A 73 12.79 -7.94 -16.60
N ALA A 74 12.05 -7.14 -15.84
CA ALA A 74 12.13 -5.68 -15.88
C ALA A 74 13.30 -5.10 -15.07
N GLY A 75 13.99 -5.92 -14.28
CA GLY A 75 15.06 -5.45 -13.40
C GLY A 75 14.57 -4.64 -12.19
N VAL A 76 13.28 -4.79 -11.82
CA VAL A 76 12.68 -4.06 -10.69
C VAL A 76 12.39 -5.00 -9.53
N THR A 77 12.31 -4.46 -8.30
CA THR A 77 11.78 -5.17 -7.12
C THR A 77 10.42 -4.59 -6.77
N VAL A 78 9.45 -5.47 -6.52
CA VAL A 78 8.10 -5.08 -6.12
C VAL A 78 7.98 -5.21 -4.61
N TYR A 79 7.52 -4.15 -3.97
CA TYR A 79 7.21 -4.06 -2.55
C TYR A 79 5.71 -3.82 -2.38
N PHE A 80 5.14 -4.26 -1.27
CA PHE A 80 3.76 -3.97 -0.94
C PHE A 80 3.55 -3.97 0.58
N LEU A 81 2.61 -3.21 1.05
CA LEU A 81 1.99 -3.34 2.37
C LEU A 81 0.61 -4.00 2.23
N ASP A 82 0.02 -4.45 3.34
CA ASP A 82 -1.30 -5.08 3.31
C ASP A 82 -2.45 -4.06 3.25
N GLY A 83 -3.49 -4.41 2.52
CA GLY A 83 -4.80 -3.77 2.56
C GLY A 83 -5.83 -4.62 3.29
N ASN A 84 -7.10 -4.19 3.27
CA ASN A 84 -8.19 -4.95 3.88
C ASN A 84 -8.58 -6.22 3.09
N HIS A 85 -8.09 -6.35 1.87
CA HIS A 85 -8.28 -7.54 1.03
C HIS A 85 -7.09 -8.51 1.07
N ASP A 86 -6.02 -8.19 1.78
CA ASP A 86 -4.84 -9.01 1.92
C ASP A 86 -4.85 -9.78 3.24
N LYS A 87 -4.45 -11.05 3.22
CA LYS A 87 -4.38 -11.88 4.43
C LYS A 87 -3.01 -11.72 5.09
N SER A 88 -2.84 -10.65 5.89
CA SER A 88 -1.56 -10.28 6.51
C SER A 88 -1.05 -11.36 7.48
N SER A 89 -1.93 -12.00 8.26
CA SER A 89 -1.56 -13.08 9.17
C SER A 89 -0.83 -14.23 8.45
N LEU A 90 -1.29 -14.59 7.25
CA LEU A 90 -0.67 -15.64 6.46
C LEU A 90 0.69 -15.21 5.88
N LEU A 91 0.88 -13.93 5.57
CA LEU A 91 2.18 -13.41 5.13
C LEU A 91 3.21 -13.53 6.25
N HIS A 92 2.81 -13.23 7.48
CA HIS A 92 3.67 -13.45 8.65
C HIS A 92 3.96 -14.93 8.91
N GLU A 93 2.96 -15.80 8.80
CA GLU A 93 3.11 -17.25 8.97
C GLU A 93 4.11 -17.84 7.94
N LEU A 94 3.99 -17.45 6.67
CA LEU A 94 4.78 -18.03 5.59
C LEU A 94 6.18 -17.41 5.45
N TYR A 95 6.33 -16.13 5.78
CA TYR A 95 7.52 -15.34 5.43
C TYR A 95 8.15 -14.60 6.60
N GLY A 96 7.58 -14.64 7.81
CA GLY A 96 8.01 -13.86 8.96
C GLY A 96 9.49 -14.01 9.33
N GLU A 97 10.06 -15.19 9.10
CA GLU A 97 11.48 -15.49 9.35
C GLU A 97 12.42 -15.11 8.19
N ARG A 98 11.87 -14.74 7.03
CA ARG A 98 12.65 -14.43 5.83
C ARG A 98 12.71 -12.94 5.61
N ARG A 99 13.71 -12.29 6.16
CA ARG A 99 13.92 -10.86 5.98
C ARG A 99 15.11 -10.59 5.09
N ASP A 100 15.01 -9.53 4.27
CA ASP A 100 16.17 -8.99 3.58
C ASP A 100 16.96 -8.03 4.50
N GLU A 101 18.02 -7.41 3.96
CA GLU A 101 18.90 -6.52 4.71
C GLU A 101 18.21 -5.24 5.21
N GLU A 102 17.12 -4.82 4.55
CA GLU A 102 16.27 -3.68 4.92
C GLU A 102 15.10 -4.09 5.83
N GLY A 103 14.97 -5.38 6.18
CA GLY A 103 13.95 -5.90 7.11
C GLY A 103 12.62 -6.29 6.47
N PHE A 104 12.43 -6.13 5.17
CA PHE A 104 11.23 -6.58 4.46
C PHE A 104 11.09 -8.09 4.46
N LEU A 105 9.85 -8.60 4.52
CA LEU A 105 9.60 -10.04 4.39
C LEU A 105 9.76 -10.50 2.93
N VAL A 106 10.60 -11.49 2.70
CA VAL A 106 10.92 -12.00 1.36
C VAL A 106 9.88 -13.02 0.92
N CYS A 107 8.83 -12.57 0.21
CA CYS A 107 7.80 -13.46 -0.34
C CYS A 107 8.30 -14.24 -1.56
N ARG A 108 9.03 -13.57 -2.46
CA ARG A 108 9.73 -14.14 -3.63
C ARG A 108 11.03 -13.35 -3.86
N LYS A 109 11.89 -13.80 -4.78
CA LYS A 109 13.17 -13.15 -5.04
C LYS A 109 13.08 -11.66 -5.39
N PHE A 110 12.00 -11.24 -6.07
CA PHE A 110 11.74 -9.87 -6.48
C PHE A 110 10.39 -9.35 -5.94
N LEU A 111 9.90 -9.92 -4.81
CA LEU A 111 8.65 -9.53 -4.18
C LEU A 111 8.83 -9.49 -2.66
N ARG A 112 8.53 -8.34 -2.07
CA ARG A 112 8.74 -8.00 -0.66
C ARG A 112 7.44 -7.52 -0.03
N TYR A 113 7.21 -7.90 1.22
CA TYR A 113 6.14 -7.37 2.03
C TYR A 113 6.70 -6.49 3.15
N ALA A 114 6.13 -5.29 3.31
CA ALA A 114 6.40 -4.37 4.40
C ALA A 114 5.34 -4.57 5.49
N PRO A 115 5.66 -5.20 6.64
CA PRO A 115 4.75 -5.31 7.76
C PRO A 115 4.32 -3.95 8.31
N ARG A 116 3.23 -3.88 9.04
CA ARG A 116 2.79 -2.68 9.75
C ARG A 116 3.87 -2.20 10.71
N GLY A 117 4.13 -0.90 10.71
CA GLY A 117 5.21 -0.28 11.48
C GLY A 117 6.61 -0.48 10.90
N HIS A 118 6.76 -1.17 9.75
CA HIS A 118 8.06 -1.33 9.12
C HIS A 118 8.65 0.00 8.68
N ARG A 119 9.94 0.23 8.98
CA ARG A 119 10.68 1.45 8.66
C ARG A 119 11.94 1.10 7.90
N TRP A 120 12.31 1.92 6.93
CA TRP A 120 13.52 1.75 6.13
C TRP A 120 14.01 3.08 5.56
N THR A 121 15.18 3.07 4.95
CA THR A 121 15.76 4.24 4.29
C THR A 121 16.19 3.87 2.89
N TRP A 122 15.76 4.65 1.89
CA TRP A 122 16.25 4.58 0.53
C TRP A 122 16.83 5.92 0.11
N GLU A 123 18.08 5.90 -0.40
CA GLU A 123 18.80 7.10 -0.88
C GLU A 123 18.67 8.31 0.07
N GLY A 124 18.78 8.07 1.38
CA GLY A 124 18.69 9.11 2.41
C GLY A 124 17.27 9.54 2.78
N THR A 125 16.23 9.02 2.14
CA THR A 125 14.82 9.25 2.47
C THR A 125 14.32 8.18 3.43
N THR A 126 13.71 8.59 4.52
CA THR A 126 13.15 7.70 5.54
C THR A 126 11.68 7.41 5.27
N PHE A 127 11.29 6.15 5.39
CA PHE A 127 9.93 5.66 5.14
C PHE A 127 9.36 4.92 6.34
N ALA A 128 8.01 4.91 6.42
CA ALA A 128 7.27 4.00 7.29
C ALA A 128 6.05 3.43 6.54
N ALA A 129 5.67 2.17 6.87
CA ALA A 129 4.53 1.48 6.28
C ALA A 129 3.47 1.14 7.34
N PHE A 130 2.18 1.47 7.07
CA PHE A 130 1.05 1.14 7.92
C PHE A 130 -0.10 0.60 7.08
N GLY A 131 -0.23 -0.72 7.03
CA GLY A 131 -1.26 -1.42 6.27
C GLY A 131 -2.62 -1.47 6.97
N GLY A 132 -3.58 -2.09 6.29
CA GLY A 132 -4.92 -2.33 6.79
C GLY A 132 -5.90 -1.18 6.60
N ALA A 133 -7.19 -1.56 6.45
CA ALA A 133 -8.33 -0.64 6.41
C ALA A 133 -9.63 -1.39 6.75
N ARG A 134 -10.69 -0.64 7.01
CA ARG A 134 -12.03 -1.20 7.25
C ARG A 134 -12.75 -1.50 5.96
N SER A 135 -13.17 -2.75 5.75
CA SER A 135 -14.02 -3.15 4.63
C SER A 135 -15.46 -2.63 4.80
N THR A 136 -15.93 -1.77 3.89
CA THR A 136 -17.32 -1.29 3.87
C THR A 136 -18.31 -2.37 3.45
N ASP A 137 -17.85 -3.46 2.86
CA ASP A 137 -18.61 -4.62 2.40
C ASP A 137 -18.46 -5.86 3.30
N LYS A 138 -17.89 -5.71 4.51
CA LYS A 138 -17.68 -6.77 5.49
C LYS A 138 -18.91 -7.65 5.68
N GLY A 139 -20.09 -7.04 5.90
CA GLY A 139 -21.34 -7.77 6.10
C GLY A 139 -21.69 -8.65 4.90
N TRP A 140 -21.52 -8.15 3.68
CA TRP A 140 -21.74 -8.92 2.45
C TRP A 140 -20.74 -10.08 2.30
N ARG A 141 -19.46 -9.87 2.62
CA ARG A 141 -18.42 -10.90 2.56
C ARG A 141 -18.71 -12.04 3.52
N LEU A 142 -19.02 -11.73 4.79
CA LEU A 142 -19.37 -12.71 5.80
C LEU A 142 -20.64 -13.49 5.41
N ALA A 143 -21.69 -12.80 4.91
CA ALA A 143 -22.88 -13.47 4.42
C ALA A 143 -22.61 -14.40 3.22
N ARG A 144 -21.68 -14.01 2.34
CA ARG A 144 -21.27 -14.83 1.20
C ARG A 144 -20.47 -16.06 1.63
N GLU A 145 -19.58 -15.93 2.60
CA GLU A 145 -18.88 -17.07 3.21
C GLU A 145 -19.85 -18.07 3.82
N ALA A 146 -20.77 -17.59 4.68
CA ALA A 146 -21.79 -18.42 5.32
C ALA A 146 -22.67 -19.18 4.31
N ARG A 147 -23.14 -18.52 3.25
CA ARG A 147 -23.91 -19.17 2.17
C ARG A 147 -23.12 -20.25 1.46
N LYS A 148 -21.82 -20.05 1.20
CA LYS A 148 -20.96 -21.05 0.55
C LYS A 148 -20.69 -22.22 1.47
N GLU A 149 -20.53 -22.00 2.78
CA GLU A 149 -20.40 -23.06 3.77
C GLU A 149 -21.69 -23.91 3.85
N GLU A 150 -22.86 -23.27 3.87
CA GLU A 150 -24.15 -23.96 3.86
C GLU A 150 -24.34 -24.80 2.58
N GLN A 151 -24.02 -24.23 1.41
CA GLN A 151 -24.05 -24.98 0.14
C GLN A 151 -23.09 -26.16 0.16
N ALA A 152 -21.87 -25.98 0.66
CA ALA A 152 -20.89 -27.05 0.76
C ALA A 152 -21.31 -28.15 1.76
N ALA A 153 -21.97 -27.78 2.88
CA ALA A 153 -22.54 -28.73 3.82
C ALA A 153 -23.69 -29.55 3.20
N ARG A 154 -24.56 -28.91 2.39
CA ARG A 154 -25.58 -29.61 1.61
C ARG A 154 -24.97 -30.57 0.58
N HIS A 155 -23.95 -30.14 -0.15
CA HIS A 155 -23.27 -30.99 -1.14
C HIS A 155 -22.51 -32.17 -0.52
N ARG A 156 -21.96 -32.01 0.69
CA ARG A 156 -21.35 -33.14 1.44
C ARG A 156 -22.37 -34.23 1.78
N ARG A 157 -23.62 -33.87 2.09
CA ARG A 157 -24.72 -34.83 2.31
C ARG A 157 -25.09 -35.61 1.06
N TYR A 158 -24.82 -35.07 -0.14
CA TYR A 158 -25.19 -35.65 -1.43
C TYR A 158 -23.98 -36.11 -2.28
N GLY A 159 -22.78 -36.21 -1.71
CA GLY A 159 -21.63 -36.94 -2.35
C GLY A 159 -20.83 -36.14 -3.39
N SER A 160 -20.96 -34.82 -3.51
CA SER A 160 -20.09 -34.04 -4.40
C SER A 160 -18.87 -33.49 -3.66
N GLY A 161 -17.67 -33.90 -4.08
CA GLY A 161 -16.39 -33.64 -3.39
C GLY A 161 -15.81 -32.21 -3.49
N ARG A 162 -16.64 -31.15 -3.55
CA ARG A 162 -16.14 -29.77 -3.49
C ARG A 162 -15.76 -29.41 -2.05
N LYS A 163 -14.51 -28.99 -1.86
CA LYS A 163 -14.06 -28.42 -0.59
C LYS A 163 -14.87 -27.15 -0.29
N PRO A 164 -15.37 -26.98 0.94
CA PRO A 164 -16.07 -25.77 1.34
C PRO A 164 -15.12 -24.57 1.31
N MET A 165 -15.66 -23.38 1.04
CA MET A 165 -14.98 -22.15 1.35
C MET A 165 -15.12 -21.95 2.87
N THR A 166 -14.00 -21.99 3.58
CA THR A 166 -13.97 -21.79 5.04
C THR A 166 -14.04 -20.31 5.37
N ALA A 167 -14.48 -19.98 6.58
CA ALA A 167 -14.38 -18.62 7.13
C ALA A 167 -12.95 -18.08 7.00
N GLY A 168 -12.79 -16.78 6.78
CA GLY A 168 -11.49 -16.16 6.55
C GLY A 168 -10.92 -16.37 5.15
N THR A 169 -11.77 -16.56 4.14
CA THR A 169 -11.37 -16.61 2.72
C THR A 169 -11.72 -15.35 1.94
N LEU A 170 -12.73 -14.60 2.38
CA LEU A 170 -13.16 -13.34 1.75
C LEU A 170 -13.00 -12.14 2.67
N TRP A 171 -13.12 -12.34 3.99
CA TRP A 171 -12.90 -11.32 5.00
C TRP A 171 -11.92 -11.83 6.05
N PHE A 172 -11.06 -10.94 6.53
CA PHE A 172 -10.01 -11.27 7.49
C PHE A 172 -10.19 -10.46 8.77
N PRO A 173 -10.17 -11.10 9.97
CA PRO A 173 -10.27 -10.38 11.24
C PRO A 173 -9.22 -9.29 11.44
N GLU A 174 -8.04 -9.53 10.88
CA GLU A 174 -6.88 -8.64 10.92
C GLU A 174 -6.88 -7.53 9.84
N GLU A 175 -8.01 -7.27 9.15
CA GLU A 175 -8.08 -6.24 8.10
C GLU A 175 -7.70 -4.83 8.59
N GLU A 176 -7.91 -4.54 9.87
CA GLU A 176 -7.57 -3.28 10.53
C GLU A 176 -6.47 -3.50 11.59
N MET A 177 -5.66 -2.46 11.86
CA MET A 177 -4.85 -2.43 13.10
C MET A 177 -5.78 -2.31 14.30
N THR A 178 -5.37 -2.85 15.44
CA THR A 178 -5.97 -2.54 16.75
C THR A 178 -5.30 -1.31 17.36
N ASP A 179 -5.94 -0.71 18.38
CA ASP A 179 -5.33 0.41 19.11
C ASP A 179 -4.07 -0.04 19.85
N ASP A 180 -4.11 -1.23 20.46
CA ASP A 180 -2.95 -1.81 21.17
C ASP A 180 -1.78 -2.05 20.21
N GLU A 181 -2.03 -2.63 19.02
CA GLU A 181 -1.01 -2.82 17.98
C GLU A 181 -0.38 -1.49 17.55
N LEU A 182 -1.21 -0.46 17.32
CA LEU A 182 -0.71 0.85 16.96
C LEU A 182 0.14 1.47 18.07
N ASP A 183 -0.32 1.39 19.31
CA ASP A 183 0.38 1.95 20.47
C ASP A 183 1.73 1.27 20.68
N GLU A 184 1.81 -0.07 20.54
CA GLU A 184 3.06 -0.82 20.59
C GLU A 184 4.04 -0.36 19.50
N LEU A 185 3.56 -0.19 18.25
CA LEU A 185 4.40 0.26 17.13
C LEU A 185 4.94 1.68 17.32
N LEU A 186 4.10 2.61 17.81
CA LEU A 186 4.52 4.00 18.05
C LEU A 186 5.40 4.14 19.30
N ILE A 187 5.22 3.29 20.34
CA ILE A 187 6.12 3.23 21.48
C ILE A 187 7.49 2.70 21.08
N ALA A 188 7.53 1.73 20.16
CA ALA A 188 8.79 1.17 19.68
C ALA A 188 9.63 2.19 18.90
N ASP A 189 9.01 3.00 18.04
CA ASP A 189 9.69 4.05 17.29
C ASP A 189 8.70 5.14 16.79
N ALA A 190 8.70 6.29 17.46
CA ALA A 190 7.93 7.48 17.12
C ALA A 190 8.75 8.53 16.34
N SER A 191 9.94 8.20 15.87
CA SER A 191 10.80 9.16 15.13
C SER A 191 10.10 9.65 13.86
N PRO A 192 10.24 10.93 13.48
CA PRO A 192 9.71 11.43 12.22
C PRO A 192 10.22 10.66 11.00
N VAL A 193 9.44 10.65 9.92
CA VAL A 193 9.81 10.10 8.62
C VAL A 193 9.55 11.10 7.50
N ASP A 194 10.26 10.96 6.39
CA ASP A 194 10.02 11.82 5.22
C ASP A 194 8.75 11.39 4.47
N VAL A 195 8.52 10.07 4.37
CA VAL A 195 7.42 9.50 3.59
C VAL A 195 6.68 8.43 4.41
N LEU A 196 5.38 8.59 4.54
CA LEU A 196 4.47 7.59 5.09
C LEU A 196 3.72 6.89 3.94
N LEU A 197 3.73 5.57 3.94
CA LEU A 197 2.92 4.74 3.05
C LEU A 197 1.89 3.99 3.88
N SER A 198 0.60 4.14 3.57
CA SER A 198 -0.47 3.40 4.24
C SER A 198 -1.51 2.90 3.26
N HIS A 199 -2.42 2.03 3.73
CA HIS A 199 -3.54 1.64 2.89
C HIS A 199 -4.71 2.60 3.03
N ASP A 200 -5.13 2.96 4.24
CA ASP A 200 -6.23 3.90 4.48
C ASP A 200 -5.73 5.35 4.62
N LYS A 201 -6.63 6.30 4.52
CA LYS A 201 -6.39 7.74 4.65
C LYS A 201 -6.37 8.20 6.12
N PRO A 202 -5.75 9.34 6.45
CA PRO A 202 -5.94 9.99 7.74
C PRO A 202 -7.38 10.54 7.85
N ARG A 203 -7.88 10.61 9.10
CA ARG A 203 -9.27 11.00 9.39
C ARG A 203 -9.61 12.40 8.89
N ALA A 204 -8.69 13.35 9.04
CA ALA A 204 -8.92 14.75 8.75
C ALA A 204 -8.94 15.10 7.26
N THR A 205 -8.50 14.22 6.34
CA THR A 205 -8.65 14.49 4.91
C THR A 205 -10.09 14.26 4.44
N GLU A 206 -10.59 15.14 3.57
CA GLU A 206 -11.96 15.14 3.08
C GLU A 206 -12.03 15.10 1.54
N PRO A 207 -11.56 14.03 0.89
CA PRO A 207 -11.58 13.94 -0.56
C PRO A 207 -13.01 14.01 -1.11
N LYS A 208 -13.20 14.73 -2.21
CA LYS A 208 -14.49 15.03 -2.83
C LYS A 208 -15.35 13.77 -3.12
N PHE A 209 -14.74 12.64 -3.44
CA PHE A 209 -15.42 11.37 -3.75
C PHE A 209 -15.08 10.29 -2.73
N ASN A 210 -15.24 10.58 -1.45
CA ASN A 210 -14.97 9.61 -0.39
C ASN A 210 -16.16 8.68 -0.15
N ARG A 211 -16.22 7.55 -0.87
CA ARG A 211 -17.24 6.49 -0.67
C ARG A 211 -17.02 5.71 0.63
N LYS A 212 -15.84 5.77 1.23
CA LYS A 212 -15.46 5.11 2.47
C LYS A 212 -15.60 6.02 3.69
N ASN A 213 -16.20 7.22 3.52
CA ASN A 213 -16.48 8.13 4.63
C ASN A 213 -17.75 7.71 5.39
N LYS A 214 -17.67 6.55 6.04
CA LYS A 214 -18.74 5.98 6.85
C LYS A 214 -18.27 5.82 8.29
N PRO A 215 -19.16 5.97 9.28
CA PRO A 215 -18.78 5.89 10.69
C PRO A 215 -18.01 4.62 11.07
N GLU A 216 -18.31 3.49 10.45
CA GLU A 216 -17.60 2.24 10.68
C GLU A 216 -16.13 2.25 10.22
N CYS A 217 -15.76 3.15 9.30
CA CYS A 217 -14.37 3.30 8.83
C CYS A 217 -13.53 4.26 9.69
N PHE A 218 -14.20 5.11 10.49
CA PHE A 218 -13.53 6.17 11.25
C PHE A 218 -12.47 5.65 12.23
N PRO A 219 -12.66 4.57 12.96
CA PRO A 219 -11.64 4.10 13.90
C PRO A 219 -10.29 3.82 13.24
N ASN A 220 -10.28 3.19 12.05
CA ASN A 220 -9.03 2.96 11.34
C ASN A 220 -8.42 4.25 10.79
N GLN A 221 -9.26 5.16 10.28
CA GLN A 221 -8.81 6.48 9.81
C GLN A 221 -8.26 7.34 10.96
N ASP A 222 -8.82 7.24 12.17
CA ASP A 222 -8.31 7.91 13.38
C ASP A 222 -6.93 7.35 13.78
N ARG A 223 -6.69 6.03 13.63
CA ARG A 223 -5.37 5.42 13.82
C ARG A 223 -4.34 5.96 12.83
N ILE A 224 -4.68 6.02 11.53
CA ILE A 224 -3.79 6.62 10.52
C ILE A 224 -3.56 8.11 10.79
N GLN A 225 -4.57 8.84 11.26
CA GLN A 225 -4.40 10.23 11.69
C GLN A 225 -3.35 10.34 12.82
N LYS A 226 -3.45 9.48 13.85
CA LYS A 226 -2.47 9.43 14.94
C LYS A 226 -1.06 9.11 14.44
N VAL A 227 -0.91 8.21 13.44
CA VAL A 227 0.38 7.93 12.80
C VAL A 227 0.94 9.19 12.15
N VAL A 228 0.13 9.91 11.35
CA VAL A 228 0.55 11.16 10.66
C VAL A 228 0.98 12.21 11.69
N GLU A 229 0.20 12.44 12.74
CA GLU A 229 0.50 13.41 13.80
C GLU A 229 1.77 13.06 14.57
N THR A 230 2.04 11.76 14.76
CA THR A 230 3.22 11.30 15.50
C THR A 230 4.48 11.33 14.63
N LEU A 231 4.42 10.77 13.41
CA LEU A 231 5.58 10.63 12.53
C LEU A 231 5.85 11.87 11.67
N ARG A 232 4.88 12.79 11.54
CA ARG A 232 4.99 14.07 10.82
C ARG A 232 5.64 13.97 9.43
N PRO A 233 5.16 13.09 8.55
CA PRO A 233 5.77 12.92 7.24
C PRO A 233 5.55 14.17 6.37
N GLY A 234 6.52 14.49 5.52
CA GLY A 234 6.32 15.50 4.48
C GLY A 234 5.37 15.03 3.38
N LEU A 235 5.37 13.71 3.09
CA LEU A 235 4.49 13.06 2.13
C LEU A 235 3.82 11.83 2.73
N HIS A 236 2.50 11.72 2.56
CA HIS A 236 1.72 10.53 2.87
C HIS A 236 1.01 10.04 1.60
N VAL A 237 1.28 8.79 1.18
CA VAL A 237 0.62 8.18 0.03
C VAL A 237 -0.21 6.99 0.48
N HIS A 238 -1.45 6.87 0.00
CA HIS A 238 -2.35 5.79 0.37
C HIS A 238 -3.24 5.32 -0.81
N GLY A 239 -3.87 4.15 -0.66
CA GLY A 239 -4.84 3.55 -1.57
C GLY A 239 -6.27 3.58 -1.04
N HIS A 240 -6.94 2.44 -1.03
CA HIS A 240 -8.23 2.12 -0.42
C HIS A 240 -9.44 2.87 -0.97
N LEU A 241 -9.36 4.18 -1.23
CA LEU A 241 -10.50 4.96 -1.72
C LEU A 241 -10.77 4.75 -3.22
N HIS A 242 -9.83 4.15 -3.95
CA HIS A 242 -9.87 3.98 -5.41
C HIS A 242 -10.04 5.30 -6.17
N TYR A 243 -9.52 6.40 -5.62
CA TYR A 243 -9.70 7.74 -6.15
C TYR A 243 -8.43 8.57 -6.01
N ARG A 244 -7.99 9.23 -7.10
CA ARG A 244 -6.83 10.13 -7.09
C ARG A 244 -7.23 11.48 -6.53
N TYR A 245 -6.52 11.92 -5.49
CA TYR A 245 -6.64 13.27 -4.94
C TYR A 245 -5.33 13.68 -4.27
N THR A 246 -5.18 14.99 -4.06
CA THR A 246 -4.10 15.57 -3.26
C THR A 246 -4.70 16.56 -2.29
N GLU A 247 -4.25 16.55 -1.05
CA GLU A 247 -4.70 17.43 0.02
C GLU A 247 -3.53 17.77 0.96
N MET A 248 -3.51 18.99 1.50
CA MET A 248 -2.51 19.40 2.50
C MET A 248 -3.12 19.29 3.90
N LEU A 249 -2.49 18.54 4.75
CA LEU A 249 -2.93 18.27 6.14
C LEU A 249 -1.96 18.93 7.12
N PRO A 250 -2.41 19.83 8.01
CA PRO A 250 -1.56 20.41 9.04
C PRO A 250 -1.19 19.34 10.09
N CYS A 251 0.11 19.25 10.44
CA CYS A 251 0.65 18.29 11.41
C CYS A 251 1.07 18.93 12.74
N GLY A 252 0.71 20.18 12.99
CA GLY A 252 1.18 20.95 14.14
C GLY A 252 2.52 21.67 13.85
N ASP A 253 2.87 22.61 14.73
CA ASP A 253 4.13 23.39 14.67
C ASP A 253 4.43 24.05 13.30
N GLY A 254 3.38 24.38 12.53
CA GLY A 254 3.51 24.96 11.19
C GLY A 254 3.96 23.98 10.12
N GLN A 255 4.05 22.69 10.43
CA GLN A 255 4.36 21.62 9.46
C GLN A 255 3.11 21.12 8.76
N TRP A 256 3.29 20.68 7.52
CA TRP A 256 2.23 20.14 6.67
C TRP A 256 2.64 18.81 6.05
N THR A 257 1.70 17.89 5.99
CA THR A 257 1.82 16.66 5.21
C THR A 257 1.05 16.80 3.91
N ARG A 258 1.71 16.59 2.78
CA ARG A 258 1.03 16.39 1.50
C ARG A 258 0.45 14.97 1.48
N VAL A 259 -0.86 14.83 1.42
CA VAL A 259 -1.57 13.55 1.34
C VAL A 259 -1.97 13.30 -0.09
N GLU A 260 -1.58 12.13 -0.63
CA GLU A 260 -1.95 11.66 -1.97
C GLU A 260 -2.70 10.34 -1.90
N GLY A 261 -3.98 10.37 -2.25
CA GLY A 261 -4.76 9.16 -2.52
C GLY A 261 -4.50 8.66 -3.95
N LEU A 262 -4.31 7.36 -4.13
CA LEU A 262 -4.14 6.74 -5.44
C LEU A 262 -5.41 5.99 -5.85
N ALA A 263 -5.68 5.97 -7.16
CA ALA A 263 -6.75 5.15 -7.74
C ALA A 263 -6.36 3.66 -7.70
N ALA A 264 -7.35 2.81 -7.97
CA ALA A 264 -7.18 1.36 -8.05
C ALA A 264 -6.96 0.86 -9.48
N ASP A 265 -6.89 -0.45 -9.63
CA ASP A 265 -6.92 -1.11 -10.94
C ASP A 265 -8.23 -0.80 -11.71
N PRO A 266 -8.20 -0.89 -13.06
CA PRO A 266 -9.34 -0.45 -13.88
C PRO A 266 -10.64 -1.22 -13.66
N GLU A 267 -10.57 -2.46 -13.18
CA GLU A 267 -11.76 -3.28 -12.93
C GLU A 267 -12.46 -2.85 -11.63
N ALA A 268 -11.69 -2.38 -10.64
CA ALA A 268 -12.24 -1.83 -9.41
C ALA A 268 -12.75 -0.39 -9.58
N SER A 269 -12.33 0.30 -10.64
CA SER A 269 -12.57 1.72 -10.87
C SER A 269 -13.53 1.94 -12.04
N GLN A 270 -14.84 1.88 -11.76
CA GLN A 270 -15.88 2.06 -12.79
C GLN A 270 -16.23 3.54 -13.11
N HIS A 271 -15.63 4.50 -12.43
CA HIS A 271 -15.90 5.93 -12.63
C HIS A 271 -14.74 6.59 -13.36
N PRO A 272 -14.99 7.54 -14.33
CA PRO A 272 -13.90 8.23 -15.04
C PRO A 272 -12.86 8.94 -14.16
N ALA A 273 -13.26 9.37 -12.93
CA ALA A 273 -12.32 9.92 -11.95
C ALA A 273 -11.35 8.88 -11.37
N TYR A 274 -11.53 7.60 -11.66
CA TYR A 274 -10.71 6.48 -11.22
C TYR A 274 -9.90 5.87 -12.38
N ALA A 275 -9.51 6.67 -13.35
CA ALA A 275 -8.74 6.20 -14.49
C ALA A 275 -7.43 5.54 -14.06
N SER A 276 -7.01 4.52 -14.77
CA SER A 276 -5.86 3.66 -14.41
C SER A 276 -4.51 4.40 -14.40
N ASP A 277 -4.38 5.50 -15.16
CA ASP A 277 -3.23 6.41 -15.15
C ASP A 277 -3.12 7.22 -13.83
N HIS A 278 -4.19 7.26 -13.04
CA HIS A 278 -4.21 7.86 -11.71
C HIS A 278 -3.89 6.85 -10.58
N SER A 279 -3.59 5.61 -10.91
CA SER A 279 -3.29 4.55 -9.95
C SER A 279 -1.83 4.52 -9.49
N TRP A 280 -0.99 5.43 -9.96
CA TRP A 280 0.42 5.48 -9.61
C TRP A 280 1.00 6.90 -9.59
N THR A 281 2.13 7.04 -8.94
CA THR A 281 2.97 8.24 -8.93
C THR A 281 4.44 7.84 -8.88
N VAL A 282 5.33 8.66 -9.45
CA VAL A 282 6.77 8.48 -9.32
C VAL A 282 7.28 9.36 -8.18
N LEU A 283 7.97 8.75 -7.24
CA LEU A 283 8.71 9.45 -6.17
C LEU A 283 10.18 9.46 -6.52
N ALA A 284 10.72 10.65 -6.77
CA ALA A 284 12.16 10.85 -6.93
C ALA A 284 12.85 10.80 -5.57
N LEU A 285 14.01 10.14 -5.51
CA LEU A 285 14.81 10.06 -4.31
C LEU A 285 16.20 10.72 -4.51
N PRO A 286 16.76 11.40 -3.49
CA PRO A 286 16.14 11.62 -2.17
C PRO A 286 14.88 12.50 -2.26
N TYR A 287 13.88 12.22 -1.42
CA TYR A 287 12.69 13.05 -1.34
C TYR A 287 13.05 14.40 -0.71
N VAL A 288 12.64 15.46 -1.36
CA VAL A 288 12.72 16.82 -0.82
C VAL A 288 11.29 17.32 -0.66
N ALA A 289 10.88 17.59 0.57
CA ALA A 289 9.58 18.22 0.81
C ALA A 289 9.54 19.53 0.05
N GLU A 290 8.57 19.70 -0.83
CA GLU A 290 8.33 21.00 -1.44
C GLU A 290 8.10 21.98 -0.30
N ALA A 291 8.93 23.03 -0.21
CA ALA A 291 8.74 24.11 0.74
C ALA A 291 7.32 24.62 0.50
N GLY A 292 6.41 24.39 1.46
CA GLY A 292 5.02 24.77 1.32
C GLY A 292 5.00 26.22 0.87
N GLU A 293 4.47 26.49 -0.32
CA GLU A 293 3.99 27.82 -0.61
C GLU A 293 3.08 28.15 0.56
N LEU A 294 3.55 29.04 1.43
CA LEU A 294 2.75 29.68 2.45
C LEU A 294 1.51 30.19 1.71
N MET A 295 0.43 29.41 1.77
CA MET A 295 -0.87 29.88 1.34
C MET A 295 -1.14 31.11 2.20
N SER A 296 -0.84 32.28 1.67
CA SER A 296 -1.30 33.55 2.23
C SER A 296 -2.79 33.35 2.48
N GLU A 297 -3.19 33.53 3.75
CA GLU A 297 -4.60 33.52 4.12
C GLU A 297 -5.35 34.41 3.12
N PRO A 298 -6.48 33.97 2.56
CA PRO A 298 -7.30 34.85 1.76
C PRO A 298 -7.69 35.99 2.68
N ALA A 299 -7.28 37.23 2.30
CA ALA A 299 -7.66 38.44 2.99
C ALA A 299 -9.17 38.40 3.23
N ALA A 300 -9.58 38.44 4.51
CA ALA A 300 -10.97 38.57 4.90
C ALA A 300 -11.51 39.83 4.27
N GLY A 301 -12.40 39.67 3.29
CA GLY A 301 -13.20 40.72 2.66
C GLY A 301 -14.65 40.59 3.10
#